data_c5541c330b89f42cfbd2fdcc5dc2d6f1
#
_entry.id   c5541c330b89f42cfbd2fdcc5dc2d6f1
#
_cell.length_a   1.000
_cell.length_b   1.000
_cell.length_c   1.000
_cell.angle_alpha   90.00
_cell.angle_beta   90.00
_cell.angle_gamma   90.00
#
_symmetry.space_group_name_H-M   'P 1'
#
loop_
_entity.id
_entity.type
_entity.pdbx_description
1 polymer ?
#
loop_
_entity_poly.entity_id
_entity_poly.type
_entity_poly.pdbx_seq_one_letter_code
_entity_poly.pdbx_strand_id
1 'polypeptide(L)'
;MGGKKYNRKIWDKKINPLGFRLGTTQHHHSFWFEKPKNYSVSLQEDEKIRNCIKNYVQKNRRISSGFEGIARIEIKKRIDLIQVIIYIGFPNFLIEGQAGGIEELQVNIQKKLHSVNRRLNIAITKVEKPYGQPNILAEYIALQLKNRVSFRKAMKKAIELAEQTDTKGIQVQIAGRINGKEIARVEWIREGRVPLQTIRAKIDHCSYIIRTIYGVLGIKIWIFWEEQ
;
A
#
# COMPACT_ATOMS: atom_id res chain seq x y z
N MET A 1 -27.68 -18.15 -39.06
CA MET A 1 -27.52 -18.16 -37.61
C MET A 1 -26.05 -17.80 -37.27
N GLY A 2 -25.75 -16.53 -37.08
CA GLY A 2 -24.42 -16.03 -36.83
C GLY A 2 -24.15 -15.97 -35.34
N GLY A 3 -23.41 -16.95 -34.80
CA GLY A 3 -22.99 -16.95 -33.42
C GLY A 3 -22.08 -15.76 -33.12
N LYS A 4 -22.55 -14.82 -32.30
CA LYS A 4 -21.73 -13.75 -31.76
C LYS A 4 -20.60 -14.40 -30.94
N LYS A 5 -19.40 -14.47 -31.53
CA LYS A 5 -18.19 -14.78 -30.77
C LYS A 5 -18.04 -13.74 -29.66
N TYR A 6 -18.39 -14.13 -28.43
CA TYR A 6 -18.01 -13.37 -27.26
C TYR A 6 -16.48 -13.39 -27.22
N ASN A 7 -15.85 -12.34 -27.71
CA ASN A 7 -14.47 -12.05 -27.39
C ASN A 7 -14.39 -11.87 -25.85
N ARG A 8 -14.25 -12.97 -25.12
CA ARG A 8 -13.66 -12.90 -23.79
C ARG A 8 -12.28 -12.31 -24.02
N LYS A 9 -12.15 -10.99 -23.87
CA LYS A 9 -10.87 -10.40 -23.57
C LYS A 9 -10.39 -11.12 -22.32
N ILE A 10 -9.54 -12.12 -22.51
CA ILE A 10 -8.78 -12.71 -21.42
C ILE A 10 -8.03 -11.52 -20.88
N TRP A 11 -8.48 -11.02 -19.74
CA TRP A 11 -7.82 -9.96 -19.02
C TRP A 11 -6.47 -10.54 -18.67
N ASP A 12 -5.45 -10.12 -19.38
CA ASP A 12 -4.08 -10.54 -19.09
C ASP A 12 -3.87 -10.37 -17.59
N LYS A 13 -3.80 -11.50 -16.89
CA LYS A 13 -3.52 -11.51 -15.47
C LYS A 13 -2.08 -11.04 -15.32
N LYS A 14 -1.93 -9.72 -15.23
CA LYS A 14 -0.61 -9.13 -15.04
C LYS A 14 -0.02 -9.68 -13.76
N ILE A 15 1.18 -10.20 -13.85
CA ILE A 15 1.96 -10.65 -12.70
C ILE A 15 2.16 -9.45 -11.77
N ASN A 16 2.24 -9.71 -10.46
CA ASN A 16 2.56 -8.66 -9.51
C ASN A 16 3.96 -8.11 -9.82
N PRO A 17 4.10 -6.82 -10.19
CA PRO A 17 5.37 -6.27 -10.61
C PRO A 17 6.44 -6.27 -9.51
N LEU A 18 6.04 -6.21 -8.23
CA LEU A 18 6.97 -6.34 -7.11
C LEU A 18 7.53 -7.76 -7.04
N GLY A 19 6.65 -8.79 -7.10
CA GLY A 19 7.07 -10.19 -7.07
C GLY A 19 7.98 -10.56 -8.24
N PHE A 20 7.72 -10.02 -9.44
CA PHE A 20 8.54 -10.24 -10.62
C PHE A 20 9.96 -9.66 -10.49
N ARG A 21 10.13 -8.59 -9.71
CA ARG A 21 11.40 -7.85 -9.55
C ARG A 21 12.15 -8.14 -8.26
N LEU A 22 11.65 -9.05 -7.43
CA LEU A 22 12.33 -9.44 -6.20
C LEU A 22 13.69 -10.07 -6.52
N GLY A 23 14.71 -9.63 -5.79
CA GLY A 23 16.10 -10.06 -5.98
C GLY A 23 16.86 -9.37 -7.12
N THR A 24 16.20 -8.50 -7.90
CA THR A 24 16.84 -7.65 -8.90
C THR A 24 16.79 -6.18 -8.48
N THR A 25 15.69 -5.48 -8.75
CA THR A 25 15.50 -4.06 -8.43
C THR A 25 14.71 -3.82 -7.14
N GLN A 26 14.03 -4.84 -6.62
CA GLN A 26 13.18 -4.76 -5.44
C GLN A 26 13.65 -5.75 -4.36
N HIS A 27 13.56 -5.31 -3.10
CA HIS A 27 13.86 -6.13 -1.93
C HIS A 27 12.58 -6.54 -1.19
N HIS A 28 12.68 -7.61 -0.40
CA HIS A 28 11.60 -8.02 0.49
C HIS A 28 11.36 -6.95 1.57
N HIS A 29 10.12 -6.87 2.05
CA HIS A 29 9.75 -6.01 3.19
C HIS A 29 9.76 -6.75 4.53
N SER A 30 10.08 -8.05 4.53
CA SER A 30 10.29 -8.87 5.71
C SER A 30 11.63 -9.59 5.57
N PHE A 31 12.55 -9.32 6.49
CA PHE A 31 13.92 -9.85 6.49
C PHE A 31 14.08 -10.75 7.71
N TRP A 32 13.82 -12.03 7.56
CA TRP A 32 14.03 -13.03 8.60
C TRP A 32 14.10 -14.43 8.00
N PHE A 33 14.69 -15.32 8.74
CA PHE A 33 14.77 -16.73 8.44
C PHE A 33 14.21 -17.53 9.62
N GLU A 34 13.43 -18.58 9.35
CA GLU A 34 12.90 -19.47 10.36
C GLU A 34 12.89 -20.92 9.83
N LYS A 35 12.99 -21.87 10.76
CA LYS A 35 12.90 -23.29 10.40
C LYS A 35 11.49 -23.62 9.90
N PRO A 36 11.34 -24.60 8.98
CA PRO A 36 10.03 -24.93 8.39
C PRO A 36 8.91 -25.21 9.42
N LYS A 37 9.26 -25.81 10.58
CA LYS A 37 8.30 -26.09 11.64
C LYS A 37 7.67 -24.82 12.24
N ASN A 38 8.43 -23.75 12.37
CA ASN A 38 8.01 -22.50 13.01
C ASN A 38 7.63 -21.42 12.01
N TYR A 39 7.84 -21.68 10.71
CA TYR A 39 7.64 -20.69 9.65
C TYR A 39 6.21 -20.12 9.63
N SER A 40 5.21 -20.97 9.79
CA SER A 40 3.80 -20.54 9.79
C SER A 40 3.48 -19.59 10.96
N VAL A 41 4.06 -19.85 12.14
CA VAL A 41 3.87 -19.01 13.32
C VAL A 41 4.52 -17.64 13.10
N SER A 42 5.76 -17.61 12.60
CA SER A 42 6.47 -16.36 12.32
C SER A 42 5.78 -15.53 11.23
N LEU A 43 5.16 -16.16 10.25
CA LEU A 43 4.37 -15.47 9.22
C LEU A 43 3.10 -14.83 9.81
N GLN A 44 2.40 -15.55 10.70
CA GLN A 44 1.22 -15.00 11.39
C GLN A 44 1.59 -13.83 12.32
N GLU A 45 2.75 -13.88 12.95
CA GLU A 45 3.28 -12.75 13.74
C GLU A 45 3.45 -11.50 12.87
N ASP A 46 4.06 -11.64 11.68
CA ASP A 46 4.22 -10.52 10.74
C ASP A 46 2.88 -9.90 10.34
N GLU A 47 1.90 -10.75 10.04
CA GLU A 47 0.56 -10.29 9.70
C GLU A 47 -0.09 -9.53 10.88
N LYS A 48 0.02 -10.06 12.10
CA LYS A 48 -0.49 -9.42 13.32
C LYS A 48 0.15 -8.05 13.54
N ILE A 49 1.48 -7.94 13.36
CA ILE A 49 2.22 -6.67 13.49
C ILE A 49 1.69 -5.66 12.47
N ARG A 50 1.63 -6.03 11.18
CA ARG A 50 1.16 -5.16 10.09
C ARG A 50 -0.28 -4.70 10.31
N ASN A 51 -1.17 -5.60 10.72
CA ASN A 51 -2.56 -5.28 11.02
C ASN A 51 -2.69 -4.39 12.24
N CYS A 52 -1.86 -4.58 13.28
CA CYS A 52 -1.86 -3.75 14.46
C CYS A 52 -1.49 -2.30 14.13
N ILE A 53 -0.41 -2.11 13.34
CA ILE A 53 0.05 -0.78 12.91
C ILE A 53 -1.04 -0.09 12.06
N LYS A 54 -1.59 -0.79 11.06
CA LYS A 54 -2.66 -0.22 10.22
C LYS A 54 -3.88 0.20 11.05
N ASN A 55 -4.31 -0.65 11.99
CA ASN A 55 -5.45 -0.35 12.85
C ASN A 55 -5.19 0.82 13.78
N TYR A 56 -3.97 0.94 14.32
CA TYR A 56 -3.57 2.05 15.18
C TYR A 56 -3.62 3.38 14.42
N VAL A 57 -3.01 3.42 13.24
CA VAL A 57 -3.02 4.61 12.37
C VAL A 57 -4.45 4.98 11.94
N GLN A 58 -5.30 3.98 11.62
CA GLN A 58 -6.70 4.23 11.26
C GLN A 58 -7.54 4.77 12.41
N LYS A 59 -7.28 4.37 13.66
CA LYS A 59 -7.95 4.90 14.85
C LYS A 59 -7.59 6.36 15.09
N ASN A 60 -6.31 6.68 15.04
CA ASN A 60 -5.80 8.02 15.29
C ASN A 60 -6.19 9.00 14.19
N ARG A 61 -6.38 8.50 12.96
CA ARG A 61 -6.90 9.28 11.81
C ARG A 61 -8.27 9.90 12.05
N ARG A 62 -9.09 9.35 12.95
CA ARG A 62 -10.41 9.94 13.29
C ARG A 62 -10.30 11.22 14.10
N ILE A 63 -9.20 11.39 14.80
CA ILE A 63 -8.93 12.53 15.68
C ILE A 63 -8.33 13.69 14.88
N SER A 64 -7.60 13.39 13.83
CA SER A 64 -6.93 14.36 12.97
C SER A 64 -7.55 14.37 11.57
N SER A 65 -7.90 15.53 11.06
CA SER A 65 -8.37 15.73 9.69
C SER A 65 -7.29 15.45 8.63
N GLY A 66 -6.11 15.00 9.04
CA GLY A 66 -4.94 14.79 8.25
C GLY A 66 -4.87 13.42 7.58
N PHE A 67 -4.07 13.35 6.55
CA PHE A 67 -3.76 12.18 5.75
C PHE A 67 -2.33 11.74 6.12
N GLU A 68 -2.19 10.63 6.82
CA GLU A 68 -0.88 10.19 7.33
C GLU A 68 -0.11 9.30 6.36
N GLY A 69 -0.80 8.51 5.57
CA GLY A 69 -0.25 7.66 4.50
C GLY A 69 0.93 6.77 4.91
N ILE A 70 0.66 5.51 5.23
CA ILE A 70 1.73 4.51 5.38
C ILE A 70 2.25 4.14 3.99
N ALA A 71 3.53 4.42 3.72
CA ALA A 71 4.18 4.02 2.48
C ALA A 71 4.47 2.51 2.48
N ARG A 72 5.25 2.05 3.48
CA ARG A 72 5.61 0.64 3.65
C ARG A 72 6.00 0.35 5.09
N ILE A 73 5.96 -0.94 5.47
CA ILE A 73 6.38 -1.44 6.76
C ILE A 73 7.44 -2.50 6.53
N GLU A 74 8.63 -2.30 7.03
CA GLU A 74 9.72 -3.28 6.99
C GLU A 74 9.85 -3.96 8.36
N ILE A 75 9.97 -5.29 8.35
CA ILE A 75 10.10 -6.09 9.56
C ILE A 75 11.40 -6.88 9.46
N LYS A 76 12.28 -6.68 10.42
CA LYS A 76 13.54 -7.43 10.56
C LYS A 76 13.48 -8.21 11.86
N LYS A 77 13.51 -9.55 11.77
CA LYS A 77 13.52 -10.41 12.97
C LYS A 77 14.90 -11.00 13.18
N ARG A 78 15.40 -10.88 14.40
CA ARG A 78 16.54 -11.60 14.95
C ARG A 78 16.06 -12.50 16.08
N ILE A 79 16.95 -13.29 16.67
CA ILE A 79 16.59 -14.24 17.74
C ILE A 79 15.88 -13.52 18.89
N ASP A 80 16.44 -12.43 19.40
CA ASP A 80 15.94 -11.72 20.59
C ASP A 80 15.33 -10.34 20.28
N LEU A 81 15.39 -9.89 19.00
CA LEU A 81 15.00 -8.55 18.62
C LEU A 81 14.10 -8.57 17.37
N ILE A 82 12.95 -7.93 17.48
CA ILE A 82 12.09 -7.62 16.35
C ILE A 82 12.19 -6.11 16.09
N GLN A 83 12.78 -5.74 14.97
CA GLN A 83 12.86 -4.35 14.53
C GLN A 83 11.80 -4.10 13.45
N VAL A 84 10.93 -3.12 13.70
CA VAL A 84 9.89 -2.69 12.77
C VAL A 84 10.18 -1.27 12.34
N ILE A 85 10.38 -1.05 11.05
CA ILE A 85 10.60 0.27 10.47
C ILE A 85 9.34 0.64 9.69
N ILE A 86 8.72 1.75 10.07
CA ILE A 86 7.50 2.25 9.47
C ILE A 86 7.86 3.49 8.64
N TYR A 87 7.66 3.40 7.32
CA TYR A 87 7.83 4.53 6.42
C TYR A 87 6.51 5.27 6.26
N ILE A 88 6.49 6.54 6.66
CA ILE A 88 5.29 7.38 6.68
C ILE A 88 5.53 8.64 5.86
N GLY A 89 4.51 9.06 5.11
CA GLY A 89 4.58 10.27 4.32
C GLY A 89 4.46 11.54 5.17
N PHE A 90 3.56 11.53 6.15
CA PHE A 90 3.23 12.70 6.99
C PHE A 90 3.22 12.29 8.46
N PRO A 91 4.40 12.30 9.14
CA PRO A 91 4.55 11.74 10.47
C PRO A 91 4.04 12.62 11.62
N ASN A 92 3.56 13.84 11.35
CA ASN A 92 3.22 14.85 12.34
C ASN A 92 2.32 14.33 13.48
N PHE A 93 1.35 13.47 13.16
CA PHE A 93 0.40 12.96 14.14
C PHE A 93 0.93 11.83 15.04
N LEU A 94 1.86 11.04 14.54
CA LEU A 94 2.46 9.96 15.34
C LEU A 94 3.58 10.46 16.25
N ILE A 95 4.22 11.57 15.89
CA ILE A 95 5.35 12.14 16.62
C ILE A 95 4.89 13.29 17.51
N GLU A 96 4.03 14.19 17.02
CA GLU A 96 3.66 15.42 17.69
C GLU A 96 2.33 15.31 18.46
N GLY A 97 1.44 14.38 18.08
CA GLY A 97 0.07 14.34 18.59
C GLY A 97 -0.12 13.75 19.98
N GLN A 98 0.75 12.89 20.45
CA GLN A 98 0.73 12.31 21.81
C GLN A 98 2.14 11.93 22.24
N ALA A 99 2.64 12.56 23.29
CA ALA A 99 3.81 12.09 24.00
C ALA A 99 3.54 10.63 24.44
N GLY A 100 4.26 9.64 23.88
CA GLY A 100 4.04 8.22 24.18
C GLY A 100 3.29 7.41 23.11
N GLY A 101 2.87 7.98 21.99
CA GLY A 101 2.14 7.25 20.95
C GLY A 101 2.90 6.05 20.37
N ILE A 102 4.23 6.13 20.31
CA ILE A 102 5.09 5.02 19.87
C ILE A 102 5.15 3.94 20.96
N GLU A 103 5.21 4.34 22.22
CA GLU A 103 5.23 3.42 23.37
C GLU A 103 3.91 2.68 23.49
N GLU A 104 2.80 3.38 23.34
CA GLU A 104 1.47 2.75 23.31
C GLU A 104 1.36 1.73 22.17
N LEU A 105 1.83 2.07 20.97
CA LEU A 105 1.87 1.16 19.83
C LEU A 105 2.75 -0.06 20.12
N GLN A 106 3.91 0.14 20.78
CA GLN A 106 4.80 -0.93 21.18
C GLN A 106 4.14 -1.89 22.16
N VAL A 107 3.48 -1.37 23.20
CA VAL A 107 2.72 -2.18 24.17
C VAL A 107 1.57 -2.94 23.51
N ASN A 108 0.84 -2.30 22.60
CA ASN A 108 -0.25 -2.92 21.87
C ASN A 108 0.22 -4.08 20.97
N ILE A 109 1.37 -3.94 20.33
CA ILE A 109 1.96 -5.01 19.51
C ILE A 109 2.46 -6.14 20.41
N GLN A 110 3.16 -5.84 21.50
CA GLN A 110 3.65 -6.86 22.44
C GLN A 110 2.51 -7.69 23.03
N LYS A 111 1.40 -7.06 23.43
CA LYS A 111 0.20 -7.78 23.92
C LYS A 111 -0.36 -8.75 22.88
N LYS A 112 -0.33 -8.43 21.59
CA LYS A 112 -0.84 -9.29 20.52
C LYS A 112 0.10 -10.40 20.09
N LEU A 113 1.39 -10.21 20.27
CA LEU A 113 2.39 -11.20 19.89
C LEU A 113 2.52 -12.34 20.91
N HIS A 114 2.05 -12.15 22.18
CA HIS A 114 2.22 -13.09 23.28
C HIS A 114 3.67 -13.57 23.47
N SER A 115 4.64 -12.94 22.84
CA SER A 115 6.05 -13.30 22.91
C SER A 115 6.71 -12.50 24.03
N VAL A 116 6.75 -13.09 25.22
CA VAL A 116 7.30 -12.47 26.44
C VAL A 116 8.82 -12.22 26.34
N ASN A 117 9.52 -12.94 25.48
CA ASN A 117 10.98 -12.99 25.47
C ASN A 117 11.68 -12.18 24.37
N ARG A 118 10.96 -11.56 23.42
CA ARG A 118 11.59 -10.80 22.33
C ARG A 118 11.40 -9.30 22.54
N ARG A 119 12.51 -8.56 22.45
CA ARG A 119 12.46 -7.08 22.48
C ARG A 119 11.90 -6.55 21.16
N LEU A 120 10.96 -5.63 21.24
CA LEU A 120 10.39 -4.95 20.07
C LEU A 120 10.96 -3.54 19.98
N ASN A 121 11.54 -3.20 18.84
CA ASN A 121 11.99 -1.85 18.53
C ASN A 121 11.21 -1.30 17.33
N ILE A 122 10.59 -0.14 17.47
CA ILE A 122 9.82 0.53 16.42
C ILE A 122 10.55 1.81 16.04
N ALA A 123 10.89 1.94 14.77
CA ALA A 123 11.46 3.15 14.20
C ALA A 123 10.48 3.73 13.16
N ILE A 124 10.33 5.05 13.17
CA ILE A 124 9.53 5.78 12.18
C ILE A 124 10.49 6.55 11.29
N THR A 125 10.33 6.37 9.98
CA THR A 125 11.12 7.08 8.96
C THR A 125 10.19 7.89 8.08
N LYS A 126 10.47 9.17 7.94
CA LYS A 126 9.74 10.06 7.03
C LYS A 126 10.19 9.79 5.60
N VAL A 127 9.22 9.76 4.68
CA VAL A 127 9.48 9.66 3.25
C VAL A 127 9.57 11.06 2.66
N GLU A 128 10.64 11.36 1.92
CA GLU A 128 10.89 12.68 1.34
C GLU A 128 9.82 13.07 0.30
N LYS A 129 9.46 12.12 -0.59
CA LYS A 129 8.48 12.30 -1.66
C LYS A 129 7.25 11.43 -1.42
N PRO A 130 6.30 11.85 -0.57
CA PRO A 130 5.18 10.99 -0.16
C PRO A 130 4.26 10.61 -1.32
N TYR A 131 3.98 11.53 -2.23
CA TYR A 131 3.11 11.25 -3.39
C TYR A 131 3.75 10.37 -4.47
N GLY A 132 5.04 10.12 -4.40
CA GLY A 132 5.72 9.10 -5.20
C GLY A 132 5.47 7.65 -4.71
N GLN A 133 4.82 7.46 -3.55
CA GLN A 133 4.52 6.14 -3.01
C GLN A 133 3.10 5.69 -3.39
N PRO A 134 2.96 4.52 -4.05
CA PRO A 134 1.66 4.07 -4.56
C PRO A 134 0.63 3.82 -3.46
N ASN A 135 1.05 3.40 -2.25
CA ASN A 135 0.16 3.19 -1.12
C ASN A 135 -0.49 4.49 -0.66
N ILE A 136 0.30 5.57 -0.57
CA ILE A 136 -0.15 6.90 -0.15
C ILE A 136 -1.16 7.47 -1.16
N LEU A 137 -0.85 7.36 -2.46
CA LEU A 137 -1.77 7.77 -3.52
C LEU A 137 -3.07 6.95 -3.51
N ALA A 138 -2.98 5.65 -3.24
CA ALA A 138 -4.17 4.81 -3.14
C ALA A 138 -5.09 5.23 -2.00
N GLU A 139 -4.52 5.58 -0.85
CA GLU A 139 -5.29 6.12 0.29
C GLU A 139 -5.88 7.49 -0.01
N TYR A 140 -5.16 8.37 -0.71
CA TYR A 140 -5.67 9.65 -1.18
C TYR A 140 -6.89 9.48 -2.07
N ILE A 141 -6.79 8.63 -3.11
CA ILE A 141 -7.91 8.33 -3.99
C ILE A 141 -9.08 7.72 -3.20
N ALA A 142 -8.79 6.83 -2.25
CA ALA A 142 -9.79 6.21 -1.39
C ALA A 142 -10.58 7.24 -0.60
N LEU A 143 -9.90 8.24 -0.04
CA LEU A 143 -10.53 9.33 0.69
C LEU A 143 -11.44 10.17 -0.21
N GLN A 144 -10.95 10.55 -1.40
CA GLN A 144 -11.74 11.31 -2.37
C GLN A 144 -13.01 10.57 -2.81
N LEU A 145 -12.90 9.25 -3.04
CA LEU A 145 -14.06 8.43 -3.43
C LEU A 145 -15.06 8.27 -2.27
N LYS A 146 -14.61 8.19 -1.02
CA LYS A 146 -15.49 8.21 0.16
C LYS A 146 -16.24 9.53 0.29
N ASN A 147 -15.58 10.65 -0.05
CA ASN A 147 -16.17 11.99 -0.06
C ASN A 147 -17.03 12.26 -1.32
N ARG A 148 -17.38 11.20 -2.09
CA ARG A 148 -18.21 11.25 -3.28
C ARG A 148 -17.68 12.15 -4.41
N VAL A 149 -16.39 12.39 -4.46
CA VAL A 149 -15.76 13.08 -5.59
C VAL A 149 -15.80 12.17 -6.82
N SER A 150 -15.99 12.74 -8.01
CA SER A 150 -16.02 11.96 -9.23
C SER A 150 -14.70 11.21 -9.44
N PHE A 151 -14.76 9.95 -9.81
CA PHE A 151 -13.58 9.08 -9.95
C PHE A 151 -12.55 9.63 -10.95
N ARG A 152 -13.01 10.25 -12.06
CA ARG A 152 -12.13 10.86 -13.08
C ARG A 152 -11.32 12.02 -12.47
N LYS A 153 -11.99 12.88 -11.69
CA LYS A 153 -11.32 14.00 -11.02
C LYS A 153 -10.31 13.50 -9.99
N ALA A 154 -10.68 12.49 -9.20
CA ALA A 154 -9.80 11.89 -8.21
C ALA A 154 -8.55 11.24 -8.84
N MET A 155 -8.72 10.50 -9.96
CA MET A 155 -7.60 9.89 -10.68
C MET A 155 -6.67 10.94 -11.27
N LYS A 156 -7.20 11.96 -11.98
CA LYS A 156 -6.38 13.03 -12.56
C LYS A 156 -5.59 13.77 -11.50
N LYS A 157 -6.24 14.13 -10.38
CA LYS A 157 -5.55 14.83 -9.29
C LYS A 157 -4.44 14.00 -8.65
N ALA A 158 -4.65 12.68 -8.51
CA ALA A 158 -3.61 11.78 -8.02
C ALA A 158 -2.41 11.69 -8.99
N ILE A 159 -2.66 11.73 -10.29
CA ILE A 159 -1.61 11.73 -11.32
C ILE A 159 -0.82 13.03 -11.28
N GLU A 160 -1.47 14.19 -11.22
CA GLU A 160 -0.81 15.50 -11.06
C GLU A 160 0.10 15.53 -9.82
N LEU A 161 -0.35 14.97 -8.69
CA LEU A 161 0.45 14.89 -7.48
C LEU A 161 1.67 13.97 -7.62
N ALA A 162 1.54 12.88 -8.39
CA ALA A 162 2.66 11.99 -8.66
C ALA A 162 3.68 12.61 -9.61
N GLU A 163 3.24 13.33 -10.63
CA GLU A 163 4.12 14.03 -11.57
C GLU A 163 5.01 15.07 -10.89
N GLN A 164 4.51 15.73 -9.83
CA GLN A 164 5.30 16.65 -9.01
C GLN A 164 6.46 15.98 -8.27
N THR A 165 6.50 14.64 -8.24
CA THR A 165 7.54 13.87 -7.53
C THR A 165 8.61 13.27 -8.44
N ASP A 166 8.77 13.77 -9.66
CA ASP A 166 9.75 13.33 -10.67
C ASP A 166 9.55 11.86 -11.12
N THR A 167 8.32 11.36 -11.09
CA THR A 167 8.01 10.03 -11.63
C THR A 167 7.97 10.06 -13.15
N LYS A 168 8.58 9.07 -13.82
CA LYS A 168 8.60 8.96 -15.30
C LYS A 168 7.31 8.44 -15.90
N GLY A 169 6.45 7.87 -15.07
CA GLY A 169 5.14 7.41 -15.53
C GLY A 169 4.31 6.81 -14.42
N ILE A 170 3.01 6.97 -14.56
CA ILE A 170 2.02 6.45 -13.62
C ILE A 170 0.85 5.82 -14.36
N GLN A 171 0.30 4.75 -13.80
CA GLN A 171 -0.95 4.17 -14.23
C GLN A 171 -1.84 3.93 -13.01
N VAL A 172 -3.04 4.48 -13.04
CA VAL A 172 -4.07 4.29 -12.01
C VAL A 172 -5.24 3.55 -12.63
N GLN A 173 -5.70 2.50 -11.93
CA GLN A 173 -6.86 1.70 -12.36
C GLN A 173 -7.83 1.60 -11.20
N ILE A 174 -9.11 1.86 -11.47
CA ILE A 174 -10.22 1.66 -10.53
C ILE A 174 -11.18 0.65 -11.13
N ALA A 175 -11.56 -0.34 -10.34
CA ALA A 175 -12.48 -1.41 -10.75
C ALA A 175 -13.60 -1.58 -9.73
N GLY A 176 -14.82 -1.79 -10.22
CA GLY A 176 -16.00 -2.03 -9.39
C GLY A 176 -17.23 -1.27 -9.86
N ARG A 177 -18.18 -1.05 -8.96
CA ARG A 177 -19.42 -0.30 -9.21
C ARG A 177 -19.16 1.21 -9.14
N ILE A 178 -18.56 1.73 -10.21
CA ILE A 178 -18.19 3.14 -10.29
C ILE A 178 -19.48 4.00 -10.34
N ASN A 179 -19.55 5.02 -9.49
CA ASN A 179 -20.72 5.90 -9.31
C ASN A 179 -22.02 5.16 -8.94
N GLY A 180 -21.93 4.00 -8.31
CA GLY A 180 -23.09 3.24 -7.85
C GLY A 180 -23.86 2.49 -8.96
N LYS A 181 -23.32 2.39 -10.18
CA LYS A 181 -23.94 1.62 -11.26
C LYS A 181 -23.98 0.13 -10.91
N GLU A 182 -25.04 -0.57 -11.35
CA GLU A 182 -25.19 -2.01 -11.09
C GLU A 182 -24.07 -2.84 -11.70
N ILE A 183 -23.70 -2.52 -12.94
CA ILE A 183 -22.67 -3.24 -13.67
C ILE A 183 -21.28 -2.69 -13.29
N ALA A 184 -20.42 -3.56 -12.78
CA ALA A 184 -19.05 -3.23 -12.49
C ALA A 184 -18.27 -2.93 -13.78
N ARG A 185 -17.43 -1.90 -13.72
CA ARG A 185 -16.55 -1.50 -14.82
C ARG A 185 -15.13 -1.34 -14.32
N VAL A 186 -14.21 -1.33 -15.26
CA VAL A 186 -12.80 -1.03 -15.02
C VAL A 186 -12.46 0.21 -15.83
N GLU A 187 -12.02 1.24 -15.12
CA GLU A 187 -11.55 2.48 -15.73
C GLU A 187 -10.09 2.68 -15.32
N TRP A 188 -9.27 3.13 -16.26
CA TRP A 188 -7.87 3.38 -16.02
C TRP A 188 -7.41 4.63 -16.76
N ILE A 189 -6.42 5.31 -16.18
CA ILE A 189 -5.72 6.43 -16.78
C ILE A 189 -4.22 6.13 -16.63
N ARG A 190 -3.47 6.43 -17.68
CA ARG A 190 -2.03 6.28 -17.71
C ARG A 190 -1.42 7.55 -18.27
N GLU A 191 -0.39 8.04 -17.60
CA GLU A 191 0.45 9.12 -18.06
C GLU A 191 1.92 8.69 -18.00
N GLY A 192 2.67 9.12 -18.98
CA GLY A 192 4.05 8.69 -19.13
C GLY A 192 4.22 7.22 -19.54
N ARG A 193 5.39 6.67 -19.25
CA ARG A 193 5.82 5.34 -19.66
C ARG A 193 5.81 4.39 -18.47
N VAL A 194 5.18 3.22 -18.59
CA VAL A 194 5.15 2.19 -17.54
C VAL A 194 5.51 0.83 -18.15
N PRO A 195 6.81 0.49 -18.25
CA PRO A 195 7.29 -0.74 -18.91
C PRO A 195 7.21 -1.93 -17.94
N LEU A 196 6.04 -2.57 -17.83
CA LEU A 196 5.81 -3.66 -16.86
C LEU A 196 6.65 -4.92 -17.13
N GLN A 197 7.03 -5.16 -18.38
CA GLN A 197 7.79 -6.35 -18.80
C GLN A 197 9.30 -6.20 -18.61
N THR A 198 9.82 -4.96 -18.57
CA THR A 198 11.23 -4.70 -18.37
C THR A 198 11.63 -4.96 -16.92
N ILE A 199 12.49 -5.94 -16.67
CA ILE A 199 12.89 -6.32 -15.31
C ILE A 199 13.72 -5.25 -14.61
N ARG A 200 14.56 -4.52 -15.38
CA ARG A 200 15.42 -3.45 -14.86
C ARG A 200 14.65 -2.18 -14.46
N ALA A 201 13.40 -2.05 -14.91
CA ALA A 201 12.56 -0.91 -14.59
C ALA A 201 12.14 -0.96 -13.12
N LYS A 202 12.45 0.07 -12.34
CA LYS A 202 12.00 0.21 -10.96
C LYS A 202 10.54 0.65 -10.94
N ILE A 203 9.65 -0.28 -10.65
CA ILE A 203 8.21 -0.06 -10.63
C ILE A 203 7.67 -0.42 -9.25
N ASP A 204 7.03 0.56 -8.63
CA ASP A 204 6.30 0.38 -7.39
C ASP A 204 4.81 0.14 -7.69
N HIS A 205 4.19 -0.75 -6.93
CA HIS A 205 2.81 -1.16 -7.13
C HIS A 205 2.05 -1.26 -5.82
N CYS A 206 0.79 -0.83 -5.88
CA CYS A 206 -0.16 -1.01 -4.78
C CYS A 206 -1.48 -1.55 -5.30
N SER A 207 -2.07 -2.47 -4.54
CA SER A 207 -3.46 -2.90 -4.69
C SER A 207 -4.21 -2.57 -3.42
N TYR A 208 -5.19 -1.67 -3.51
CA TYR A 208 -5.93 -1.15 -2.38
C TYR A 208 -7.44 -1.40 -2.56
N ILE A 209 -8.12 -1.73 -1.47
CA ILE A 209 -9.55 -2.02 -1.47
C ILE A 209 -10.28 -0.95 -0.67
N ILE A 210 -11.31 -0.36 -1.29
CA ILE A 210 -12.18 0.63 -0.63
C ILE A 210 -13.58 0.04 -0.47
N ARG A 211 -14.14 0.20 0.71
CA ARG A 211 -15.54 -0.07 0.98
C ARG A 211 -16.33 1.24 0.89
N THR A 212 -17.23 1.34 -0.08
CA THR A 212 -18.14 2.45 -0.28
C THR A 212 -19.57 2.01 0.04
N ILE A 213 -20.50 2.96 0.14
CA ILE A 213 -21.92 2.66 0.33
C ILE A 213 -22.53 1.83 -0.81
N TYR A 214 -21.95 1.91 -2.02
CA TYR A 214 -22.40 1.17 -3.20
C TYR A 214 -21.71 -0.20 -3.38
N GLY A 215 -20.81 -0.56 -2.49
CA GLY A 215 -20.04 -1.79 -2.57
C GLY A 215 -18.53 -1.56 -2.52
N VAL A 216 -17.78 -2.57 -2.92
CA VAL A 216 -16.32 -2.58 -2.88
C VAL A 216 -15.74 -2.09 -4.20
N LEU A 217 -14.78 -1.17 -4.12
CA LEU A 217 -13.95 -0.73 -5.25
C LEU A 217 -12.51 -1.17 -5.04
N GLY A 218 -11.88 -1.69 -6.09
CA GLY A 218 -10.46 -2.00 -6.12
C GLY A 218 -9.67 -0.90 -6.83
N ILE A 219 -8.60 -0.42 -6.23
CA ILE A 219 -7.65 0.51 -6.83
C ILE A 219 -6.34 -0.23 -7.05
N LYS A 220 -5.76 -0.09 -8.23
CA LYS A 220 -4.40 -0.54 -8.54
C LYS A 220 -3.61 0.63 -9.08
N ILE A 221 -2.41 0.83 -8.56
CA ILE A 221 -1.51 1.89 -8.97
C ILE A 221 -0.16 1.30 -9.31
N TRP A 222 0.42 1.75 -10.41
CA TRP A 222 1.78 1.44 -10.85
C TRP A 222 2.50 2.76 -11.06
N ILE A 223 3.66 2.91 -10.44
CA ILE A 223 4.52 4.09 -10.56
C ILE A 223 5.87 3.62 -11.09
N PHE A 224 6.30 4.22 -12.18
CA PHE A 224 7.59 3.99 -12.77
C PHE A 224 8.54 5.13 -12.42
N TRP A 225 9.69 4.79 -11.85
CA TRP A 225 10.71 5.76 -11.47
C TRP A 225 11.77 5.91 -12.56
N GLU A 226 12.52 4.85 -12.78
CA GLU A 226 13.66 4.83 -13.71
C GLU A 226 14.05 3.40 -14.08
N GLU A 227 14.89 3.28 -15.08
CA GLU A 227 15.58 2.03 -15.42
C GLU A 227 16.99 2.08 -14.80
N GLN A 228 17.36 1.01 -14.08
CA GLN A 228 18.71 0.81 -13.55
C GLN A 228 19.62 0.17 -14.60
#